data_3e44e97935aaf3205ae90d93c027d9c9
#
_entry.id   3e44e97935aaf3205ae90d93c027d9c9
#
_cell.length_a   1.000
_cell.length_b   1.000
_cell.length_c   1.000
_cell.angle_alpha   90.00
_cell.angle_beta   90.00
_cell.angle_gamma   90.00
#
_symmetry.space_group_name_H-M   'P 1'
#
loop_
_entity.id
_entity.type
_entity.pdbx_description
1 polymer ?
#
loop_
_entity_poly.entity_id
_entity_poly.type
_entity_poly.pdbx_seq_one_letter_code
_entity_poly.pdbx_strand_id
1 'polypeptide(L)'
;MKIIIVDDDCLVAGALKTILEVNEDVEVLATGADGKEACELYERYEPDVLLMDIRMEKMDGLEASRSILSRHPKANILLLTTFSDDEYIIRALKLGAKGYLLKQDYGSILSALRAVYCGQTVFGTEIVSRIPDLLQGEKKFDYGKYDINEREFEMIELIANGYSNKEIAAELFLSEGTVRNYLSMILEKLQLRDRTQVAVFYYQHK
;
A
#
# COMPACT_ATOMS: atom_id res chain seq x y z
N MET A 1 -24.66 -14.02 -6.88
CA MET A 1 -23.55 -13.06 -6.87
C MET A 1 -22.43 -13.60 -7.73
N LYS A 2 -22.08 -12.86 -8.78
CA LYS A 2 -21.02 -13.22 -9.75
C LYS A 2 -19.70 -12.61 -9.34
N ILE A 3 -18.67 -13.41 -9.18
CA ILE A 3 -17.37 -12.94 -8.71
C ILE A 3 -16.24 -13.37 -9.65
N ILE A 4 -15.15 -12.63 -9.61
CA ILE A 4 -13.86 -13.02 -10.18
C ILE A 4 -12.86 -13.08 -9.04
N ILE A 5 -11.97 -14.07 -9.09
CA ILE A 5 -10.90 -14.26 -8.11
C ILE A 5 -9.56 -14.09 -8.83
N VAL A 6 -8.69 -13.21 -8.31
CA VAL A 6 -7.35 -13.01 -8.86
C VAL A 6 -6.32 -13.15 -7.76
N ASP A 7 -5.41 -14.07 -7.95
CA ASP A 7 -4.33 -14.40 -7.00
C ASP A 7 -3.19 -15.08 -7.78
N ASP A 8 -1.95 -14.67 -7.58
CA ASP A 8 -0.79 -15.25 -8.26
C ASP A 8 -0.47 -16.67 -7.78
N ASP A 9 -1.00 -17.07 -6.62
CA ASP A 9 -1.00 -18.46 -6.17
C ASP A 9 -2.24 -19.19 -6.67
N CYS A 10 -2.08 -20.02 -7.70
CA CYS A 10 -3.16 -20.81 -8.30
C CYS A 10 -3.83 -21.80 -7.31
N LEU A 11 -3.12 -22.24 -6.26
CA LEU A 11 -3.70 -23.10 -5.23
C LEU A 11 -4.64 -22.31 -4.34
N VAL A 12 -4.27 -21.09 -3.98
CA VAL A 12 -5.12 -20.17 -3.21
C VAL A 12 -6.37 -19.80 -4.01
N ALA A 13 -6.21 -19.39 -5.28
CA ALA A 13 -7.33 -19.08 -6.16
C ALA A 13 -8.28 -20.27 -6.33
N GLY A 14 -7.74 -21.50 -6.52
CA GLY A 14 -8.51 -22.73 -6.64
C GLY A 14 -9.25 -23.12 -5.36
N ALA A 15 -8.58 -22.97 -4.21
CA ALA A 15 -9.19 -23.25 -2.91
C ALA A 15 -10.35 -22.26 -2.61
N LEU A 16 -10.12 -20.95 -2.84
CA LEU A 16 -11.15 -19.92 -2.68
C LEU A 16 -12.35 -20.19 -3.59
N LYS A 17 -12.12 -20.54 -4.86
CA LYS A 17 -13.17 -20.91 -5.78
C LYS A 17 -14.01 -22.05 -5.22
N THR A 18 -13.37 -23.15 -4.83
CA THR A 18 -14.05 -24.33 -4.29
C THR A 18 -14.86 -24.01 -3.04
N ILE A 19 -14.29 -23.24 -2.10
CA ILE A 19 -14.95 -22.86 -0.83
C ILE A 19 -16.15 -21.95 -1.10
N LEU A 20 -16.03 -21.00 -2.01
CA LEU A 20 -17.07 -20.02 -2.26
C LEU A 20 -18.23 -20.61 -3.06
N GLU A 21 -17.96 -21.49 -4.04
CA GLU A 21 -18.97 -22.17 -4.86
C GLU A 21 -19.78 -23.25 -4.10
N VAL A 22 -19.40 -23.61 -2.88
CA VAL A 22 -20.28 -24.40 -1.99
C VAL A 22 -21.59 -23.67 -1.71
N ASN A 23 -21.57 -22.34 -1.84
CA ASN A 23 -22.76 -21.51 -1.63
C ASN A 23 -23.46 -21.26 -2.97
N GLU A 24 -24.68 -21.73 -3.10
CA GLU A 24 -25.48 -21.65 -4.35
C GLU A 24 -25.72 -20.23 -4.85
N ASP A 25 -25.58 -19.24 -3.98
CA ASP A 25 -25.72 -17.82 -4.32
C ASP A 25 -24.42 -17.18 -4.88
N VAL A 26 -23.32 -17.93 -4.97
CA VAL A 26 -22.02 -17.47 -5.48
C VAL A 26 -21.62 -18.22 -6.74
N GLU A 27 -21.30 -17.50 -7.79
CA GLU A 27 -20.80 -18.03 -9.06
C GLU A 27 -19.42 -17.41 -9.35
N VAL A 28 -18.38 -18.22 -9.50
CA VAL A 28 -17.04 -17.76 -9.87
C VAL A 28 -16.93 -17.78 -11.41
N LEU A 29 -17.02 -16.62 -12.03
CA LEU A 29 -16.99 -16.48 -13.48
C LEU A 29 -15.63 -16.82 -14.09
N ALA A 30 -14.55 -16.43 -13.42
CA ALA A 30 -13.18 -16.66 -13.87
C ALA A 30 -12.19 -16.53 -12.71
N THR A 31 -10.97 -17.04 -12.93
CA THR A 31 -9.81 -16.80 -12.08
C THR A 31 -8.69 -16.20 -12.91
N GLY A 32 -7.88 -15.33 -12.33
CA GLY A 32 -6.69 -14.71 -12.93
C GLY A 32 -5.49 -14.79 -11.99
N ALA A 33 -4.30 -14.54 -12.53
CA ALA A 33 -3.02 -14.69 -11.81
C ALA A 33 -2.26 -13.37 -11.62
N ASP A 34 -2.69 -12.28 -12.23
CA ASP A 34 -2.04 -10.96 -12.06
C ASP A 34 -3.03 -9.81 -12.30
N GLY A 35 -2.59 -8.57 -11.96
CA GLY A 35 -3.43 -7.39 -12.09
C GLY A 35 -3.81 -7.06 -13.54
N LYS A 36 -3.03 -7.48 -14.54
CA LYS A 36 -3.37 -7.28 -15.95
C LYS A 36 -4.54 -8.18 -16.33
N GLU A 37 -4.47 -9.46 -15.96
CA GLU A 37 -5.59 -10.40 -16.14
C GLU A 37 -6.83 -9.92 -15.39
N ALA A 38 -6.67 -9.37 -14.16
CA ALA A 38 -7.77 -8.78 -13.42
C ALA A 38 -8.51 -7.70 -14.24
N CYS A 39 -7.77 -6.78 -14.88
CA CYS A 39 -8.35 -5.74 -15.73
C CYS A 39 -9.07 -6.34 -16.93
N GLU A 40 -8.47 -7.30 -17.65
CA GLU A 40 -9.04 -7.94 -18.82
C GLU A 40 -10.31 -8.74 -18.48
N LEU A 41 -10.28 -9.47 -17.37
CA LEU A 41 -11.43 -10.25 -16.89
C LEU A 41 -12.55 -9.35 -16.41
N TYR A 42 -12.23 -8.24 -15.73
CA TYR A 42 -13.23 -7.27 -15.29
C TYR A 42 -13.99 -6.67 -16.48
N GLU A 43 -13.29 -6.24 -17.52
CA GLU A 43 -13.90 -5.70 -18.75
C GLU A 43 -14.79 -6.73 -19.48
N ARG A 44 -14.39 -8.00 -19.45
CA ARG A 44 -15.10 -9.07 -20.14
C ARG A 44 -16.39 -9.49 -19.45
N TYR A 45 -16.35 -9.56 -18.12
CA TYR A 45 -17.40 -10.22 -17.34
C TYR A 45 -18.21 -9.28 -16.47
N GLU A 46 -17.75 -8.07 -16.20
CA GLU A 46 -18.39 -7.09 -15.32
C GLU A 46 -18.95 -7.74 -14.04
N PRO A 47 -18.06 -8.32 -13.17
CA PRO A 47 -18.51 -9.08 -12.00
C PRO A 47 -19.21 -8.18 -10.98
N ASP A 48 -20.06 -8.78 -10.17
CA ASP A 48 -20.66 -8.09 -9.01
C ASP A 48 -19.59 -7.69 -7.97
N VAL A 49 -18.57 -8.56 -7.77
CA VAL A 49 -17.42 -8.29 -6.89
C VAL A 49 -16.15 -8.90 -7.51
N LEU A 50 -15.07 -8.13 -7.51
CA LEU A 50 -13.72 -8.61 -7.80
C LEU A 50 -13.00 -8.87 -6.49
N LEU A 51 -12.65 -10.14 -6.23
CA LEU A 51 -11.82 -10.56 -5.11
C LEU A 51 -10.38 -10.68 -5.62
N MET A 52 -9.45 -9.90 -5.10
CA MET A 52 -8.13 -9.79 -5.67
C MET A 52 -7.03 -9.68 -4.62
N ASP A 53 -5.96 -10.46 -4.80
CA ASP A 53 -4.75 -10.29 -4.01
C ASP A 53 -4.09 -8.93 -4.32
N ILE A 54 -3.36 -8.41 -3.34
CA ILE A 54 -2.60 -7.16 -3.50
C ILE A 54 -1.24 -7.45 -4.11
N ARG A 55 -0.52 -8.44 -3.60
CA ARG A 55 0.85 -8.73 -4.01
C ARG A 55 0.88 -9.77 -5.11
N MET A 56 0.95 -9.31 -6.34
CA MET A 56 1.06 -10.16 -7.52
C MET A 56 2.23 -9.71 -8.38
N GLU A 57 2.83 -10.64 -9.14
CA GLU A 57 3.84 -10.31 -10.14
C GLU A 57 3.25 -9.42 -11.26
N LYS A 58 4.12 -8.72 -11.99
CA LYS A 58 3.82 -7.83 -13.14
C LYS A 58 3.00 -6.58 -12.78
N MET A 59 1.78 -6.71 -12.31
CA MET A 59 0.90 -5.62 -11.91
C MET A 59 0.26 -5.98 -10.57
N ASP A 60 0.46 -5.16 -9.56
CA ASP A 60 -0.12 -5.38 -8.23
C ASP A 60 -1.63 -5.09 -8.19
N GLY A 61 -2.31 -5.59 -7.15
CA GLY A 61 -3.76 -5.43 -7.01
C GLY A 61 -4.19 -3.98 -6.81
N LEU A 62 -3.33 -3.10 -6.29
CA LEU A 62 -3.65 -1.67 -6.15
C LEU A 62 -3.57 -0.94 -7.48
N GLU A 63 -2.59 -1.28 -8.32
CA GLU A 63 -2.48 -0.73 -9.69
C GLU A 63 -3.65 -1.19 -10.54
N ALA A 64 -4.03 -2.48 -10.46
CA ALA A 64 -5.20 -3.03 -11.12
C ALA A 64 -6.49 -2.35 -10.62
N SER A 65 -6.65 -2.18 -9.31
CA SER A 65 -7.80 -1.47 -8.71
C SER A 65 -7.91 -0.04 -9.23
N ARG A 66 -6.79 0.69 -9.31
CA ARG A 66 -6.75 2.05 -9.86
C ARG A 66 -7.20 2.07 -11.33
N SER A 67 -6.69 1.14 -12.13
CA SER A 67 -7.04 1.03 -13.55
C SER A 67 -8.52 0.73 -13.74
N ILE A 68 -9.07 -0.23 -12.98
CA ILE A 68 -10.49 -0.61 -13.04
C ILE A 68 -11.37 0.54 -12.57
N LEU A 69 -11.10 1.12 -11.38
CA LEU A 69 -11.92 2.21 -10.81
C LEU A 69 -11.90 3.49 -11.66
N SER A 70 -10.83 3.74 -12.42
CA SER A 70 -10.78 4.87 -13.34
C SER A 70 -11.80 4.76 -14.49
N ARG A 71 -12.12 3.54 -14.92
CA ARG A 71 -13.08 3.24 -15.99
C ARG A 71 -14.46 2.86 -15.46
N HIS A 72 -14.48 2.18 -14.32
CA HIS A 72 -15.66 1.69 -13.61
C HIS A 72 -15.70 2.24 -12.17
N PRO A 73 -16.08 3.50 -11.94
CA PRO A 73 -16.02 4.13 -10.60
C PRO A 73 -16.90 3.47 -9.54
N LYS A 74 -17.82 2.58 -9.95
CA LYS A 74 -18.72 1.84 -9.06
C LYS A 74 -18.28 0.39 -8.85
N ALA A 75 -17.11 -0.01 -9.36
CA ALA A 75 -16.62 -1.36 -9.20
C ALA A 75 -16.49 -1.75 -7.72
N ASN A 76 -16.98 -2.92 -7.39
CA ASN A 76 -16.83 -3.50 -6.06
C ASN A 76 -15.56 -4.34 -6.03
N ILE A 77 -14.51 -3.82 -5.41
CA ILE A 77 -13.23 -4.51 -5.30
C ILE A 77 -12.98 -4.82 -3.82
N LEU A 78 -12.82 -6.10 -3.52
CA LEU A 78 -12.41 -6.62 -2.22
C LEU A 78 -10.97 -7.12 -2.32
N LEU A 79 -10.06 -6.44 -1.65
CA LEU A 79 -8.64 -6.77 -1.64
C LEU A 79 -8.33 -7.79 -0.54
N LEU A 80 -7.51 -8.78 -0.90
CA LEU A 80 -6.94 -9.76 0.03
C LEU A 80 -5.43 -9.52 0.17
N THR A 81 -4.88 -9.84 1.34
CA THR A 81 -3.43 -9.80 1.55
C THR A 81 -3.01 -10.74 2.66
N THR A 82 -1.77 -11.20 2.60
CA THR A 82 -1.15 -11.94 3.71
C THR A 82 -0.54 -11.03 4.77
N PHE A 83 -0.32 -9.75 4.46
CA PHE A 83 0.38 -8.79 5.30
C PHE A 83 -0.45 -7.53 5.52
N SER A 84 -0.36 -6.99 6.74
CA SER A 84 -1.00 -5.73 7.13
C SER A 84 -0.03 -4.55 7.01
N ASP A 85 0.59 -4.35 5.83
CA ASP A 85 1.46 -3.19 5.60
C ASP A 85 0.64 -1.90 5.52
N ASP A 86 1.01 -0.92 6.33
CA ASP A 86 0.30 0.36 6.45
C ASP A 86 0.18 1.10 5.13
N GLU A 87 1.22 1.07 4.30
CA GLU A 87 1.22 1.72 3.00
C GLU A 87 0.13 1.17 2.07
N TYR A 88 -0.03 -0.16 2.02
CA TYR A 88 -1.07 -0.80 1.21
C TYR A 88 -2.47 -0.47 1.71
N ILE A 89 -2.67 -0.43 3.03
CA ILE A 89 -3.95 -0.04 3.64
C ILE A 89 -4.32 1.39 3.25
N ILE A 90 -3.39 2.34 3.41
CA ILE A 90 -3.61 3.76 3.06
C ILE A 90 -3.93 3.90 1.57
N ARG A 91 -3.17 3.22 0.71
CA ARG A 91 -3.37 3.27 -0.75
C ARG A 91 -4.74 2.69 -1.13
N ALA A 92 -5.15 1.55 -0.56
CA ALA A 92 -6.44 0.92 -0.81
C ALA A 92 -7.61 1.84 -0.39
N LEU A 93 -7.50 2.47 0.79
CA LEU A 93 -8.49 3.45 1.28
C LEU A 93 -8.61 4.66 0.34
N LYS A 94 -7.47 5.24 -0.06
CA LYS A 94 -7.43 6.40 -0.98
C LYS A 94 -7.99 6.08 -2.37
N LEU A 95 -7.84 4.84 -2.84
CA LEU A 95 -8.40 4.39 -4.12
C LEU A 95 -9.90 4.14 -4.06
N GLY A 96 -10.50 4.03 -2.89
CA GLY A 96 -11.93 3.74 -2.72
C GLY A 96 -12.27 2.26 -2.90
N ALA A 97 -11.33 1.35 -2.65
CA ALA A 97 -11.63 -0.08 -2.56
C ALA A 97 -12.75 -0.33 -1.56
N LYS A 98 -13.66 -1.24 -1.89
CA LYS A 98 -14.83 -1.55 -1.05
C LYS A 98 -14.53 -2.51 0.07
N GLY A 99 -13.35 -3.12 0.07
CA GLY A 99 -12.95 -3.97 1.17
C GLY A 99 -11.46 -4.30 1.17
N TYR A 100 -10.98 -4.63 2.36
CA TYR A 100 -9.60 -5.04 2.61
C TYR A 100 -9.57 -6.06 3.74
N LEU A 101 -9.15 -7.29 3.45
CA LEU A 101 -9.10 -8.40 4.39
C LEU A 101 -7.74 -9.08 4.41
N LEU A 102 -7.41 -9.68 5.53
CA LEU A 102 -6.27 -10.58 5.61
C LEU A 102 -6.66 -11.98 5.09
N LYS A 103 -5.80 -12.59 4.28
CA LYS A 103 -5.99 -13.96 3.76
C LYS A 103 -6.17 -15.03 4.87
N GLN A 104 -5.68 -14.75 6.07
CA GLN A 104 -5.79 -15.67 7.22
C GLN A 104 -7.24 -15.83 7.72
N ASP A 105 -8.11 -14.88 7.41
CA ASP A 105 -9.50 -14.87 7.86
C ASP A 105 -10.45 -15.41 6.79
N TYR A 106 -10.20 -16.65 6.33
CA TYR A 106 -11.02 -17.31 5.31
C TYR A 106 -12.49 -17.39 5.69
N GLY A 107 -12.81 -17.50 6.98
CA GLY A 107 -14.18 -17.58 7.48
C GLY A 107 -15.00 -16.32 7.24
N SER A 108 -14.35 -15.17 7.12
CA SER A 108 -15.00 -13.86 6.92
C SER A 108 -15.17 -13.48 5.44
N ILE A 109 -14.46 -14.14 4.50
CA ILE A 109 -14.44 -13.75 3.08
C ILE A 109 -15.85 -13.76 2.48
N LEU A 110 -16.63 -14.81 2.70
CA LEU A 110 -17.98 -14.91 2.14
C LEU A 110 -18.90 -13.80 2.67
N SER A 111 -18.86 -13.54 3.97
CA SER A 111 -19.65 -12.46 4.58
C SER A 111 -19.23 -11.09 4.09
N ALA A 112 -17.94 -10.87 3.88
CA ALA A 112 -17.40 -9.65 3.31
C ALA A 112 -17.81 -9.47 1.85
N LEU A 113 -17.75 -10.52 1.03
CA LEU A 113 -18.22 -10.47 -0.37
C LEU A 113 -19.71 -10.07 -0.44
N ARG A 114 -20.55 -10.65 0.41
CA ARG A 114 -21.99 -10.30 0.49
C ARG A 114 -22.21 -8.85 0.93
N ALA A 115 -21.46 -8.39 1.91
CA ALA A 115 -21.54 -7.01 2.37
C ALA A 115 -21.10 -6.01 1.28
N VAL A 116 -20.00 -6.30 0.60
CA VAL A 116 -19.49 -5.48 -0.52
C VAL A 116 -20.48 -5.49 -1.69
N TYR A 117 -21.08 -6.63 -2.01
CA TYR A 117 -22.15 -6.75 -3.01
C TYR A 117 -23.35 -5.88 -2.67
N CYS A 118 -23.72 -5.78 -1.39
CA CYS A 118 -24.76 -4.87 -0.91
C CYS A 118 -24.33 -3.39 -0.83
N GLY A 119 -23.15 -3.06 -1.31
CA GLY A 119 -22.64 -1.68 -1.35
C GLY A 119 -21.98 -1.19 -0.04
N GLN A 120 -21.77 -2.09 0.93
CA GLN A 120 -21.08 -1.76 2.17
C GLN A 120 -19.56 -1.77 1.95
N THR A 121 -18.85 -1.07 2.83
CA THR A 121 -17.37 -1.11 2.86
C THR A 121 -16.95 -1.99 4.04
N VAL A 122 -16.01 -2.93 3.78
CA VAL A 122 -15.59 -3.94 4.77
C VAL A 122 -14.09 -3.89 4.97
N PHE A 123 -13.68 -3.70 6.21
CA PHE A 123 -12.28 -3.82 6.63
C PHE A 123 -12.17 -4.83 7.77
N GLY A 124 -11.17 -5.70 7.69
CA GLY A 124 -10.88 -6.63 8.79
C GLY A 124 -10.62 -5.90 10.10
N THR A 125 -10.93 -6.52 11.23
CA THR A 125 -10.78 -5.90 12.57
C THR A 125 -9.37 -5.38 12.82
N GLU A 126 -8.34 -6.12 12.39
CA GLU A 126 -6.95 -5.72 12.51
C GLU A 126 -6.62 -4.46 11.69
N ILE A 127 -7.28 -4.30 10.54
CA ILE A 127 -7.13 -3.11 9.70
C ILE A 127 -7.82 -1.92 10.35
N VAL A 128 -9.05 -2.11 10.84
CA VAL A 128 -9.82 -1.04 11.51
C VAL A 128 -9.10 -0.50 12.73
N SER A 129 -8.44 -1.35 13.53
CA SER A 129 -7.69 -0.91 14.70
C SER A 129 -6.49 -0.02 14.35
N ARG A 130 -5.94 -0.13 13.13
CA ARG A 130 -4.79 0.66 12.65
C ARG A 130 -5.20 1.94 11.93
N ILE A 131 -6.44 2.01 11.42
CA ILE A 131 -6.93 3.20 10.69
C ILE A 131 -6.73 4.52 11.48
N PRO A 132 -7.01 4.62 12.79
CA PRO A 132 -6.78 5.85 13.54
C PRO A 132 -5.31 6.33 13.48
N ASP A 133 -4.35 5.41 13.58
CA ASP A 133 -2.93 5.74 13.51
C ASP A 133 -2.54 6.16 12.08
N LEU A 134 -3.13 5.51 11.07
CA LEU A 134 -2.91 5.79 9.66
C LEU A 134 -3.55 7.11 9.20
N LEU A 135 -4.74 7.45 9.74
CA LEU A 135 -5.45 8.70 9.43
C LEU A 135 -4.86 9.91 10.17
N GLN A 136 -4.18 9.70 11.30
CA GLN A 136 -3.46 10.78 11.96
C GLN A 136 -2.29 11.30 11.10
N GLY A 137 -2.11 10.75 9.90
CA GLY A 137 -1.01 10.99 9.00
C GLY A 137 0.28 10.47 9.64
N GLU A 138 1.25 10.06 8.88
CA GLU A 138 2.60 9.93 9.42
C GLU A 138 2.76 11.03 10.47
N LYS A 139 2.98 10.68 11.74
CA LYS A 139 3.55 11.65 12.66
C LYS A 139 4.87 11.99 12.01
N LYS A 140 4.85 13.03 11.13
CA LYS A 140 6.10 13.56 10.59
C LYS A 140 6.93 13.76 11.82
N PHE A 141 7.95 12.94 11.94
CA PHE A 141 8.84 13.06 13.07
C PHE A 141 9.16 14.54 13.19
N ASP A 142 8.85 15.10 14.33
CA ASP A 142 8.95 16.56 14.52
C ASP A 142 10.42 16.93 14.62
N TYR A 143 11.05 17.06 13.46
CA TYR A 143 12.44 17.52 13.33
C TYR A 143 12.65 18.89 13.97
N GLY A 144 11.60 19.68 14.15
CA GLY A 144 11.63 20.95 14.87
C GLY A 144 12.04 20.80 16.33
N LYS A 145 11.77 19.65 16.98
CA LYS A 145 12.25 19.34 18.33
C LYS A 145 13.77 19.25 18.44
N TYR A 146 14.43 18.97 17.31
CA TYR A 146 15.88 18.92 17.19
C TYR A 146 16.44 20.19 16.54
N ASP A 147 15.64 21.23 16.42
CA ASP A 147 16.01 22.48 15.76
C ASP A 147 16.49 22.29 14.31
N ILE A 148 15.95 21.27 13.64
CA ILE A 148 16.20 20.98 12.22
C ILE A 148 15.27 21.86 11.37
N ASN A 149 15.86 22.73 10.55
CA ASN A 149 15.12 23.56 9.62
C ASN A 149 14.83 22.83 8.29
N GLU A 150 13.98 23.42 7.44
CA GLU A 150 13.57 22.82 6.16
C GLU A 150 14.77 22.46 5.26
N ARG A 151 15.79 23.30 5.23
CA ARG A 151 16.97 23.06 4.39
C ARG A 151 17.83 21.92 4.90
N GLU A 152 17.95 21.78 6.22
CA GLU A 152 18.61 20.65 6.86
C GLU A 152 17.82 19.36 6.65
N PHE A 153 16.49 19.44 6.66
CA PHE A 153 15.63 18.30 6.39
C PHE A 153 15.76 17.80 4.94
N GLU A 154 15.72 18.71 3.94
CA GLU A 154 16.00 18.35 2.53
C GLU A 154 17.34 17.60 2.39
N MET A 155 18.34 18.04 3.13
CA MET A 155 19.65 17.37 3.11
C MET A 155 19.63 16.00 3.78
N ILE A 156 18.89 15.83 4.87
CA ILE A 156 18.68 14.52 5.52
C ILE A 156 18.03 13.55 4.55
N GLU A 157 17.02 13.97 3.78
CA GLU A 157 16.36 13.14 2.78
C GLU A 157 17.32 12.70 1.67
N LEU A 158 18.12 13.61 1.14
CA LEU A 158 19.13 13.27 0.12
C LEU A 158 20.19 12.31 0.65
N ILE A 159 20.66 12.51 1.89
CA ILE A 159 21.59 11.59 2.56
C ILE A 159 20.98 10.20 2.72
N ALA A 160 19.71 10.11 3.15
CA ALA A 160 18.98 8.86 3.32
C ALA A 160 18.81 8.12 1.99
N ASN A 161 18.60 8.86 0.90
CA ASN A 161 18.52 8.31 -0.46
C ASN A 161 19.89 7.96 -1.08
N GLY A 162 20.99 8.08 -0.31
CA GLY A 162 22.33 7.61 -0.71
C GLY A 162 23.14 8.60 -1.54
N TYR A 163 22.70 9.85 -1.68
CA TYR A 163 23.41 10.88 -2.45
C TYR A 163 24.75 11.22 -1.81
N SER A 164 25.82 11.30 -2.60
CA SER A 164 27.13 11.82 -2.17
C SER A 164 27.09 13.35 -1.92
N ASN A 165 28.07 13.89 -1.20
CA ASN A 165 28.15 15.35 -0.99
C ASN A 165 28.21 16.15 -2.29
N LYS A 166 28.81 15.59 -3.34
CA LYS A 166 28.90 16.20 -4.66
C LYS A 166 27.53 16.24 -5.35
N GLU A 167 26.76 15.16 -5.26
CA GLU A 167 25.40 15.08 -5.81
C GLU A 167 24.43 15.98 -5.04
N ILE A 168 24.52 16.00 -3.71
CA ILE A 168 23.76 16.93 -2.86
C ILE A 168 24.07 18.38 -3.19
N ALA A 169 25.36 18.71 -3.38
CA ALA A 169 25.79 20.05 -3.77
C ALA A 169 25.18 20.48 -5.10
N ALA A 170 25.14 19.57 -6.08
CA ALA A 170 24.51 19.82 -7.38
C ALA A 170 23.00 20.01 -7.26
N GLU A 171 22.31 19.13 -6.53
CA GLU A 171 20.85 19.16 -6.36
C GLU A 171 20.36 20.39 -5.63
N LEU A 172 21.08 20.81 -4.58
CA LEU A 172 20.71 21.95 -3.75
C LEU A 172 21.36 23.28 -4.19
N PHE A 173 22.12 23.29 -5.29
CA PHE A 173 22.85 24.45 -5.78
C PHE A 173 23.81 25.04 -4.73
N LEU A 174 24.56 24.17 -4.04
CA LEU A 174 25.53 24.53 -3.00
C LEU A 174 26.95 24.12 -3.39
N SER A 175 27.94 24.56 -2.61
CA SER A 175 29.29 23.98 -2.66
C SER A 175 29.38 22.71 -1.82
N GLU A 176 30.29 21.79 -2.19
CA GLU A 176 30.53 20.58 -1.35
C GLU A 176 31.02 20.95 0.06
N GLY A 177 31.71 22.08 0.23
CA GLY A 177 32.11 22.60 1.53
C GLY A 177 30.89 22.97 2.38
N THR A 178 29.91 23.63 1.76
CA THR A 178 28.66 24.01 2.41
C THR A 178 27.88 22.74 2.84
N VAL A 179 27.79 21.71 1.98
CA VAL A 179 27.16 20.44 2.30
C VAL A 179 27.81 19.75 3.51
N ARG A 180 29.16 19.76 3.57
CA ARG A 180 29.89 19.23 4.73
C ARG A 180 29.57 19.96 6.04
N ASN A 181 29.47 21.29 5.97
CA ASN A 181 29.13 22.09 7.17
C ASN A 181 27.70 21.77 7.63
N TYR A 182 26.74 21.71 6.73
CA TYR A 182 25.35 21.30 7.06
C TYR A 182 25.31 19.90 7.68
N LEU A 183 26.01 18.93 7.08
CA LEU A 183 26.06 17.57 7.62
C LEU A 183 26.63 17.58 9.03
N SER A 184 27.69 18.35 9.33
CA SER A 184 28.24 18.46 10.68
C SER A 184 27.23 19.03 11.68
N MET A 185 26.48 20.08 11.28
CA MET A 185 25.43 20.65 12.14
C MET A 185 24.27 19.65 12.39
N ILE A 186 23.84 18.91 11.35
CA ILE A 186 22.81 17.89 11.46
C ILE A 186 23.25 16.79 12.44
N LEU A 187 24.49 16.32 12.30
CA LEU A 187 25.06 15.31 13.21
C LEU A 187 25.07 15.77 14.66
N GLU A 188 25.45 17.03 14.90
CA GLU A 188 25.45 17.64 16.23
C GLU A 188 24.04 17.76 16.81
N LYS A 189 23.08 18.32 16.03
CA LYS A 189 21.69 18.51 16.45
C LYS A 189 20.98 17.18 16.77
N LEU A 190 21.21 16.14 15.95
CA LEU A 190 20.62 14.82 16.12
C LEU A 190 21.43 13.91 17.05
N GLN A 191 22.60 14.37 17.56
CA GLN A 191 23.54 13.61 18.38
C GLN A 191 23.98 12.28 17.73
N LEU A 192 24.21 12.31 16.42
CA LEU A 192 24.63 11.18 15.60
C LEU A 192 26.13 11.26 15.29
N ARG A 193 26.76 10.10 15.01
CA ARG A 193 28.21 9.99 14.82
C ARG A 193 28.66 10.15 13.37
N ASP A 194 27.82 9.71 12.44
CA ASP A 194 28.18 9.67 11.01
C ASP A 194 26.94 9.74 10.12
N ARG A 195 27.17 9.92 8.80
CA ARG A 195 26.10 10.04 7.80
C ARG A 195 25.24 8.78 7.66
N THR A 196 25.80 7.60 7.95
CA THR A 196 25.03 6.35 7.90
C THR A 196 23.97 6.35 8.99
N GLN A 197 24.31 6.87 10.18
CA GLN A 197 23.34 7.02 11.25
C GLN A 197 22.26 8.06 10.91
N VAL A 198 22.56 9.10 10.12
CA VAL A 198 21.54 10.03 9.61
C VAL A 198 20.53 9.30 8.72
N ALA A 199 21.00 8.45 7.82
CA ALA A 199 20.12 7.66 6.96
C ALA A 199 19.26 6.68 7.79
N VAL A 200 19.87 5.96 8.73
CA VAL A 200 19.14 5.04 9.63
C VAL A 200 18.11 5.80 10.47
N PHE A 201 18.48 6.95 11.03
CA PHE A 201 17.58 7.80 11.80
C PHE A 201 16.37 8.25 10.97
N TYR A 202 16.59 8.68 9.73
CA TYR A 202 15.51 9.06 8.82
C TYR A 202 14.51 7.92 8.59
N TYR A 203 15.00 6.70 8.28
CA TYR A 203 14.10 5.55 8.04
C TYR A 203 13.43 5.00 9.30
N GLN A 204 13.98 5.25 10.48
CA GLN A 204 13.32 4.90 11.75
C GLN A 204 12.22 5.88 12.16
N HIS A 205 12.22 7.09 11.58
CA HIS A 205 11.34 8.18 11.97
C HIS A 205 10.55 8.77 10.76
N LYS A 206 10.55 8.02 9.65
CA LYS A 206 9.78 8.34 8.44
C LYS A 206 8.32 7.98 8.59
#